data_bb94a27f901ecd55597738dd77dc837a
#
_entry.id   bb94a27f901ecd55597738dd77dc837a
#
_cell.length_a   1.000
_cell.length_b   1.000
_cell.length_c   1.000
_cell.angle_alpha   90.00
_cell.angle_beta   90.00
_cell.angle_gamma   90.00
#
_symmetry.space_group_name_H-M   'P 1'
#
loop_
_entity.id
_entity.type
_entity.pdbx_description
1 polymer ?
#
loop_
_entity_poly.entity_id
_entity_poly.type
_entity_poly.pdbx_seq_one_letter_code
_entity_poly.pdbx_strand_id
1 'polypeptide(L)'
;MTQAKPSPRIAFLGTGAQGASIATDFALAGLDVTFIDQWPAHVEAIRANGITVNMPNRQIHAKVPALHLCEVAEVKQPFDLIFLVVKAYDTRWACELIKPVLAEDGFIIGLQNGMTHEDIAAIVGRHRTIGAVIEIASNMWVPGITNRQNDHDESWFALGALDPAQQDRVEAVADLLRHSGTVEVTGDIHSAKWMKLVVNAAELIPSAIINTALNDAARAPGMLDVMRTAGYEAMQAALADGATIMPIIGMPPVMSNDPERYVDQIFEKVLQTFSREDTLTCSLQDWRKGRRAEIADVNGLVVDILRAQGRDAPMNRRVVEIALDIEAGRLAAVPDNAALMIAAFNTAAEV
;
A
#
# COMPACT_ATOMS: atom_id res chain seq x y z
N MET A 1 -8.34 5.97 41.74
CA MET A 1 -7.83 6.83 40.66
C MET A 1 -7.02 5.91 39.76
N THR A 2 -7.58 5.43 38.67
CA THR A 2 -6.88 4.74 37.59
C THR A 2 -5.96 5.75 36.93
N GLN A 3 -4.64 5.59 37.07
CA GLN A 3 -3.69 6.39 36.32
C GLN A 3 -4.00 6.17 34.83
N ALA A 4 -4.23 7.24 34.10
CA ALA A 4 -4.38 7.18 32.66
C ALA A 4 -3.13 6.49 32.11
N LYS A 5 -3.33 5.45 31.28
CA LYS A 5 -2.22 4.78 30.62
C LYS A 5 -1.48 5.85 29.79
N PRO A 6 -0.15 5.95 29.88
CA PRO A 6 0.58 6.92 29.07
C PRO A 6 0.26 6.71 27.60
N SER A 7 0.21 7.79 26.82
CA SER A 7 0.01 7.73 25.38
C SER A 7 1.11 6.82 24.76
N PRO A 8 0.75 5.96 23.79
CA PRO A 8 1.73 5.07 23.18
C PRO A 8 2.81 5.87 22.44
N ARG A 9 4.05 5.39 22.50
CA ARG A 9 5.14 5.89 21.66
C ARG A 9 5.04 5.25 20.29
N ILE A 10 4.95 6.06 19.26
CA ILE A 10 4.65 5.63 17.89
C ILE A 10 5.83 5.97 16.98
N ALA A 11 6.25 5.01 16.15
CA ALA A 11 7.16 5.28 15.05
C ALA A 11 6.48 5.02 13.70
N PHE A 12 6.82 5.83 12.71
CA PHE A 12 6.55 5.54 11.31
C PHE A 12 7.87 5.26 10.60
N LEU A 13 8.06 4.02 10.16
CA LEU A 13 9.21 3.62 9.35
C LEU A 13 8.82 3.62 7.87
N GLY A 14 9.44 4.54 7.12
CA GLY A 14 9.04 4.89 5.76
C GLY A 14 8.07 6.07 5.75
N THR A 15 8.58 7.28 5.94
CA THR A 15 7.80 8.52 5.92
C THR A 15 7.75 9.15 4.53
N GLY A 16 7.59 8.30 3.50
CA GLY A 16 7.26 8.74 2.15
C GLY A 16 5.87 9.39 2.09
N ALA A 17 5.28 9.49 0.88
CA ALA A 17 4.04 10.24 0.69
C ALA A 17 2.89 9.81 1.62
N GLN A 18 2.65 8.50 1.77
CA GLN A 18 1.59 7.99 2.64
C GLN A 18 1.98 8.06 4.12
N GLY A 19 3.17 7.56 4.47
CA GLY A 19 3.61 7.53 5.87
C GLY A 19 3.72 8.93 6.48
N ALA A 20 4.28 9.91 5.76
CA ALA A 20 4.35 11.29 6.22
C ALA A 20 2.98 11.92 6.40
N SER A 21 2.04 11.65 5.47
CA SER A 21 0.67 12.17 5.54
C SER A 21 -0.04 11.71 6.81
N ILE A 22 -0.05 10.40 7.07
CA ILE A 22 -0.72 9.79 8.24
C ILE A 22 -0.03 10.21 9.54
N ALA A 23 1.30 10.14 9.58
CA ALA A 23 2.07 10.48 10.76
C ALA A 23 1.92 11.97 11.15
N THR A 24 1.68 12.86 10.17
CA THR A 24 1.40 14.28 10.42
C THR A 24 0.03 14.45 11.10
N ASP A 25 -0.99 13.72 10.66
CA ASP A 25 -2.31 13.73 11.32
C ASP A 25 -2.20 13.29 12.80
N PHE A 26 -1.40 12.24 13.06
CA PHE A 26 -1.13 11.75 14.43
C PHE A 26 -0.43 12.82 15.28
N ALA A 27 0.60 13.47 14.72
CA ALA A 27 1.30 14.54 15.44
C ALA A 27 0.39 15.72 15.77
N LEU A 28 -0.50 16.12 14.86
CA LEU A 28 -1.49 17.18 15.08
C LEU A 28 -2.57 16.78 16.08
N ALA A 29 -2.85 15.49 16.24
CA ALA A 29 -3.70 14.95 17.30
C ALA A 29 -3.01 14.91 18.67
N GLY A 30 -1.74 15.34 18.76
CA GLY A 30 -0.98 15.39 20.01
C GLY A 30 -0.37 14.05 20.44
N LEU A 31 -0.24 13.09 19.54
CA LEU A 31 0.39 11.79 19.80
C LEU A 31 1.92 11.89 19.77
N ASP A 32 2.61 11.02 20.53
CA ASP A 32 4.07 10.90 20.54
C ASP A 32 4.54 10.13 19.31
N VAL A 33 4.87 10.83 18.23
CA VAL A 33 5.22 10.26 16.93
C VAL A 33 6.66 10.60 16.56
N THR A 34 7.41 9.59 16.13
CA THR A 34 8.75 9.71 15.55
C THR A 34 8.75 9.23 14.10
N PHE A 35 9.29 10.05 13.20
CA PHE A 35 9.50 9.71 11.80
C PHE A 35 10.85 9.02 11.62
N ILE A 36 10.91 7.94 10.84
CA ILE A 36 12.13 7.23 10.49
C ILE A 36 12.14 7.01 8.98
N ASP A 37 13.15 7.52 8.28
CA ASP A 37 13.20 7.41 6.82
C ASP A 37 14.61 7.11 6.30
N GLN A 38 14.67 6.44 5.14
CA GLN A 38 15.90 6.11 4.44
C GLN A 38 16.41 7.23 3.52
N TRP A 39 15.60 8.25 3.27
CA TRP A 39 15.96 9.38 2.40
C TRP A 39 16.57 10.53 3.21
N PRO A 40 17.92 10.71 3.21
CA PRO A 40 18.57 11.69 4.07
C PRO A 40 18.04 13.11 3.88
N ALA A 41 17.85 13.54 2.64
CA ALA A 41 17.36 14.89 2.36
C ALA A 41 15.95 15.13 2.95
N HIS A 42 15.11 14.10 3.02
CA HIS A 42 13.78 14.20 3.60
C HIS A 42 13.85 14.34 5.13
N VAL A 43 14.68 13.52 5.78
CA VAL A 43 14.92 13.62 7.24
C VAL A 43 15.43 15.00 7.62
N GLU A 44 16.44 15.51 6.90
CA GLU A 44 17.02 16.84 7.18
C GLU A 44 16.02 17.98 6.91
N ALA A 45 15.18 17.88 5.87
CA ALA A 45 14.12 18.84 5.61
C ALA A 45 13.10 18.89 6.75
N ILE A 46 12.69 17.73 7.27
CA ILE A 46 11.76 17.63 8.41
C ILE A 46 12.38 18.23 9.68
N ARG A 47 13.65 17.94 9.97
CA ARG A 47 14.37 18.48 11.13
C ARG A 47 14.45 19.99 11.09
N ALA A 48 14.77 20.54 9.93
CA ALA A 48 14.95 21.97 9.75
C ALA A 48 13.61 22.74 9.77
N ASN A 49 12.61 22.22 9.06
CA ASN A 49 11.41 22.97 8.72
C ASN A 49 10.10 22.32 9.22
N GLY A 50 10.12 21.09 9.72
CA GLY A 50 8.92 20.28 9.94
C GLY A 50 8.43 19.61 8.66
N ILE A 51 7.32 18.91 8.76
CA ILE A 51 6.62 18.26 7.64
C ILE A 51 5.41 19.08 7.21
N THR A 52 5.24 19.26 5.91
CA THR A 52 4.08 19.93 5.32
C THR A 52 3.29 18.93 4.48
N VAL A 53 1.98 18.88 4.67
CA VAL A 53 1.06 18.08 3.86
C VAL A 53 0.07 19.01 3.17
N ASN A 54 0.15 19.08 1.86
CA ASN A 54 -0.85 19.76 1.02
C ASN A 54 -2.02 18.80 0.83
N MET A 55 -3.21 19.24 1.22
CA MET A 55 -4.48 18.53 1.06
C MET A 55 -5.37 19.27 0.05
N PRO A 56 -6.47 18.69 -0.45
CA PRO A 56 -7.29 19.33 -1.50
C PRO A 56 -7.74 20.75 -1.16
N ASN A 57 -8.11 21.00 0.10
CA ASN A 57 -8.70 22.28 0.53
C ASN A 57 -7.91 22.98 1.66
N ARG A 58 -6.80 22.41 2.11
CA ARG A 58 -5.99 22.95 3.20
C ARG A 58 -4.55 22.50 3.14
N GLN A 59 -3.69 23.17 3.85
CA GLN A 59 -2.34 22.74 4.15
C GLN A 59 -2.22 22.51 5.66
N ILE A 60 -1.61 21.42 6.06
CA ILE A 60 -1.27 21.13 7.44
C ILE A 60 0.23 21.04 7.60
N HIS A 61 0.70 21.37 8.82
CA HIS A 61 2.13 21.40 9.12
C HIS A 61 2.38 20.95 10.55
N ALA A 62 3.42 20.13 10.76
CA ALA A 62 3.84 19.70 12.08
C ALA A 62 5.36 19.70 12.23
N LYS A 63 5.84 19.99 13.44
CA LYS A 63 7.23 19.74 13.84
C LYS A 63 7.27 18.41 14.59
N VAL A 64 8.08 17.48 14.09
CA VAL A 64 8.16 16.11 14.61
C VAL A 64 9.63 15.67 14.70
N PRO A 65 9.98 14.80 15.65
CA PRO A 65 11.26 14.11 15.64
C PRO A 65 11.40 13.28 14.35
N ALA A 66 12.56 13.37 13.70
CA ALA A 66 12.87 12.58 12.51
C ALA A 66 14.26 11.94 12.65
N LEU A 67 14.37 10.66 12.34
CA LEU A 67 15.58 9.86 12.44
C LEU A 67 15.98 9.30 11.08
N HIS A 68 17.28 9.30 10.82
CA HIS A 68 17.85 8.45 9.79
C HIS A 68 17.83 6.98 10.24
N LEU A 69 17.88 6.05 9.30
CA LEU A 69 17.88 4.61 9.64
C LEU A 69 19.01 4.22 10.61
N CYS A 70 20.20 4.80 10.46
CA CYS A 70 21.34 4.51 11.33
C CYS A 70 21.14 4.99 12.78
N GLU A 71 20.31 6.01 12.99
CA GLU A 71 20.04 6.57 14.33
C GLU A 71 19.03 5.73 15.14
N VAL A 72 18.39 4.74 14.50
CA VAL A 72 17.54 3.76 15.21
C VAL A 72 18.34 3.03 16.32
N ALA A 73 19.65 2.82 16.10
CA ALA A 73 20.53 2.23 17.10
C ALA A 73 20.70 3.08 18.38
N GLU A 74 20.36 4.37 18.34
CA GLU A 74 20.46 5.28 19.49
C GLU A 74 19.16 5.37 20.30
N VAL A 75 18.07 4.76 19.83
CA VAL A 75 16.77 4.78 20.49
C VAL A 75 16.86 4.07 21.85
N LYS A 76 16.62 4.81 22.93
CA LYS A 76 16.74 4.30 24.32
C LYS A 76 15.43 3.75 24.88
N GLN A 77 14.31 4.30 24.42
CA GLN A 77 12.99 3.89 24.85
C GLN A 77 12.28 3.24 23.67
N PRO A 78 11.84 1.98 23.78
CA PRO A 78 11.20 1.28 22.69
C PRO A 78 9.86 1.95 22.28
N PHE A 79 9.43 1.66 21.07
CA PHE A 79 8.14 2.08 20.54
C PHE A 79 7.07 1.03 20.86
N ASP A 80 5.89 1.49 21.26
CA ASP A 80 4.74 0.61 21.49
C ASP A 80 4.09 0.20 20.17
N LEU A 81 4.08 1.10 19.19
CA LEU A 81 3.50 0.88 17.86
C LEU A 81 4.48 1.36 16.78
N ILE A 82 4.68 0.52 15.77
CA ILE A 82 5.50 0.88 14.61
C ILE A 82 4.65 0.68 13.36
N PHE A 83 4.33 1.78 12.69
CA PHE A 83 3.70 1.76 11.37
C PHE A 83 4.77 1.57 10.31
N LEU A 84 4.74 0.43 9.63
CA LEU A 84 5.66 0.10 8.55
C LEU A 84 5.04 0.52 7.22
N VAL A 85 5.64 1.53 6.58
CA VAL A 85 5.12 2.16 5.35
C VAL A 85 6.20 2.22 4.27
N VAL A 86 7.18 1.34 4.35
CA VAL A 86 8.19 1.12 3.30
C VAL A 86 7.58 0.32 2.15
N LYS A 87 8.29 0.23 1.03
CA LYS A 87 7.88 -0.64 -0.08
C LYS A 87 7.87 -2.12 0.33
N ALA A 88 7.02 -2.93 -0.31
CA ALA A 88 6.87 -4.34 0.03
C ALA A 88 8.20 -5.09 0.03
N TYR A 89 9.05 -4.87 -0.98
CA TYR A 89 10.37 -5.48 -1.09
C TYR A 89 11.37 -5.05 0.01
N ASP A 90 11.06 -4.03 0.79
CA ASP A 90 11.89 -3.55 1.91
C ASP A 90 11.43 -4.09 3.27
N THR A 91 10.31 -4.80 3.33
CA THR A 91 9.66 -5.26 4.57
C THR A 91 10.61 -6.02 5.49
N ARG A 92 11.33 -7.01 4.97
CA ARG A 92 12.15 -7.90 5.80
C ARG A 92 13.28 -7.18 6.51
N TRP A 93 14.10 -6.42 5.76
CA TRP A 93 15.20 -5.67 6.37
C TRP A 93 14.71 -4.58 7.32
N ALA A 94 13.58 -3.94 6.98
CA ALA A 94 12.99 -2.90 7.81
C ALA A 94 12.48 -3.48 9.15
N CYS A 95 11.86 -4.66 9.14
CA CYS A 95 11.46 -5.36 10.37
C CYS A 95 12.66 -5.75 11.23
N GLU A 96 13.75 -6.27 10.64
CA GLU A 96 14.96 -6.62 11.39
C GLU A 96 15.64 -5.38 12.00
N LEU A 97 15.64 -4.24 11.28
CA LEU A 97 16.16 -2.97 11.79
C LEU A 97 15.38 -2.48 13.01
N ILE A 98 14.05 -2.54 12.96
CA ILE A 98 13.18 -1.90 13.96
C ILE A 98 12.82 -2.82 15.13
N LYS A 99 12.92 -4.14 14.96
CA LYS A 99 12.61 -5.15 16.00
C LYS A 99 13.31 -4.92 17.34
N PRO A 100 14.60 -4.52 17.39
CA PRO A 100 15.30 -4.28 18.68
C PRO A 100 14.72 -3.10 19.49
N VAL A 101 14.02 -2.18 18.85
CA VAL A 101 13.42 -0.98 19.47
C VAL A 101 11.89 -1.05 19.52
N LEU A 102 11.31 -2.20 19.23
CA LEU A 102 9.89 -2.49 19.47
C LEU A 102 9.71 -2.97 20.92
N ALA A 103 8.76 -2.38 21.64
CA ALA A 103 8.43 -2.79 23.01
C ALA A 103 8.04 -4.28 23.07
N GLU A 104 8.18 -4.92 24.20
CA GLU A 104 7.88 -6.34 24.39
C GLU A 104 6.44 -6.67 23.98
N ASP A 105 5.48 -5.83 24.38
CA ASP A 105 4.06 -5.93 24.02
C ASP A 105 3.69 -5.09 22.78
N GLY A 106 4.68 -4.56 22.07
CA GLY A 106 4.48 -3.66 20.94
C GLY A 106 4.06 -4.39 19.67
N PHE A 107 3.45 -3.62 18.73
CA PHE A 107 3.03 -4.14 17.43
C PHE A 107 3.75 -3.45 16.27
N ILE A 108 3.98 -4.22 15.21
CA ILE A 108 4.23 -3.67 13.87
C ILE A 108 2.91 -3.72 13.09
N ILE A 109 2.51 -2.57 12.55
CA ILE A 109 1.35 -2.39 11.69
C ILE A 109 1.83 -2.24 10.25
N GLY A 110 1.57 -3.24 9.41
CA GLY A 110 1.99 -3.24 8.00
C GLY A 110 1.04 -2.44 7.13
N LEU A 111 1.26 -1.12 7.00
CA LEU A 111 0.52 -0.22 6.11
C LEU A 111 1.12 -0.20 4.70
N GLN A 112 1.16 -1.34 4.05
CA GLN A 112 1.83 -1.55 2.77
C GLN A 112 0.90 -2.23 1.77
N ASN A 113 1.11 -1.96 0.48
CA ASN A 113 0.57 -2.80 -0.59
C ASN A 113 1.15 -4.23 -0.52
N GLY A 114 0.56 -5.15 -1.27
CA GLY A 114 1.02 -6.54 -1.31
C GLY A 114 0.67 -7.33 -0.05
N MET A 115 1.19 -8.56 0.04
CA MET A 115 0.89 -9.53 1.10
C MET A 115 1.99 -9.57 2.17
N THR A 116 2.51 -8.42 2.58
CA THR A 116 3.69 -8.26 3.45
C THR A 116 3.48 -8.68 4.91
N HIS A 117 2.25 -8.88 5.36
CA HIS A 117 1.93 -9.19 6.76
C HIS A 117 2.54 -10.52 7.24
N GLU A 118 2.68 -11.52 6.36
CA GLU A 118 3.34 -12.79 6.71
C GLU A 118 4.86 -12.62 6.84
N ASP A 119 5.49 -11.77 6.05
CA ASP A 119 6.91 -11.42 6.20
C ASP A 119 7.18 -10.70 7.53
N ILE A 120 6.30 -9.78 7.91
CA ILE A 120 6.38 -9.12 9.23
C ILE A 120 6.25 -10.16 10.33
N ALA A 121 5.24 -11.02 10.25
CA ALA A 121 4.96 -12.06 11.24
C ALA A 121 6.10 -13.08 11.37
N ALA A 122 6.77 -13.42 10.29
CA ALA A 122 7.93 -14.32 10.30
C ALA A 122 9.11 -13.75 11.12
N ILE A 123 9.19 -12.41 11.27
CA ILE A 123 10.30 -11.74 11.98
C ILE A 123 9.94 -11.39 13.42
N VAL A 124 8.74 -10.83 13.65
CA VAL A 124 8.34 -10.36 14.99
C VAL A 124 7.32 -11.26 15.70
N GLY A 125 6.77 -12.24 14.99
CA GLY A 125 5.72 -13.15 15.48
C GLY A 125 4.31 -12.66 15.12
N ARG A 126 3.39 -13.60 14.87
CA ARG A 126 1.99 -13.31 14.54
C ARG A 126 1.29 -12.49 15.63
N HIS A 127 1.60 -12.77 16.89
CA HIS A 127 1.03 -12.09 18.07
C HIS A 127 1.45 -10.61 18.20
N ARG A 128 2.42 -10.15 17.41
CA ARG A 128 2.91 -8.76 17.37
C ARG A 128 2.71 -8.10 16.00
N THR A 129 1.91 -8.71 15.14
CA THR A 129 1.67 -8.23 13.78
C THR A 129 0.20 -7.87 13.57
N ILE A 130 -0.04 -6.65 13.14
CA ILE A 130 -1.33 -6.20 12.62
C ILE A 130 -1.17 -5.95 11.13
N GLY A 131 -1.96 -6.64 10.33
CA GLY A 131 -2.07 -6.37 8.90
C GLY A 131 -2.97 -5.16 8.66
N ALA A 132 -2.67 -4.40 7.62
CA ALA A 132 -3.50 -3.28 7.23
C ALA A 132 -3.65 -3.17 5.72
N VAL A 133 -4.77 -2.62 5.30
CA VAL A 133 -5.04 -2.14 3.94
C VAL A 133 -5.11 -0.63 3.99
N ILE A 134 -4.61 0.04 2.96
CA ILE A 134 -4.62 1.50 2.85
C ILE A 134 -5.16 1.93 1.49
N GLU A 135 -6.04 2.92 1.50
CA GLU A 135 -6.51 3.63 0.30
C GLU A 135 -6.37 5.13 0.51
N ILE A 136 -5.24 5.66 0.09
CA ILE A 136 -4.91 7.10 0.07
C ILE A 136 -4.15 7.40 -1.22
N ALA A 137 -4.62 8.37 -2.00
CA ALA A 137 -3.86 8.92 -3.10
C ALA A 137 -2.92 10.03 -2.59
N SER A 138 -1.62 9.82 -2.71
CA SER A 138 -0.61 10.80 -2.29
C SER A 138 0.66 10.69 -3.13
N ASN A 139 1.41 11.80 -3.18
CA ASN A 139 2.72 11.84 -3.82
C ASN A 139 3.68 12.74 -3.04
N MET A 140 4.98 12.54 -3.26
CA MET A 140 6.05 13.34 -2.68
C MET A 140 7.15 13.52 -3.71
N TRP A 141 7.38 14.76 -4.12
CA TRP A 141 8.41 15.12 -5.10
C TRP A 141 9.55 15.94 -4.46
N VAL A 142 9.25 16.61 -3.34
CA VAL A 142 10.16 17.49 -2.64
C VAL A 142 10.34 17.00 -1.20
N PRO A 143 11.57 16.92 -0.67
CA PRO A 143 11.81 16.59 0.73
C PRO A 143 11.01 17.48 1.69
N GLY A 144 10.37 16.89 2.71
CA GLY A 144 9.59 17.62 3.70
C GLY A 144 8.21 18.10 3.23
N ILE A 145 7.80 17.80 1.99
CA ILE A 145 6.50 18.21 1.45
C ILE A 145 5.78 17.03 0.81
N THR A 146 4.62 16.69 1.34
CA THR A 146 3.73 15.65 0.81
C THR A 146 2.48 16.30 0.21
N ASN A 147 2.00 15.77 -0.91
CA ASN A 147 0.70 16.12 -1.48
C ASN A 147 -0.24 14.93 -1.30
N ARG A 148 -1.33 15.12 -0.58
CA ARG A 148 -2.41 14.16 -0.39
C ARG A 148 -3.62 14.61 -1.20
N GLN A 149 -4.09 13.76 -2.11
CA GLN A 149 -5.16 14.09 -3.05
C GLN A 149 -6.56 13.79 -2.51
N ASN A 150 -6.66 13.01 -1.42
CA ASN A 150 -7.90 12.67 -0.74
C ASN A 150 -7.97 13.36 0.63
N ASP A 151 -9.14 13.88 1.02
CA ASP A 151 -9.36 14.33 2.39
C ASP A 151 -9.61 13.11 3.31
N HIS A 152 -9.78 13.33 4.60
CA HIS A 152 -9.94 12.25 5.60
C HIS A 152 -11.17 11.39 5.34
N ASP A 153 -12.28 11.97 4.92
CA ASP A 153 -13.53 11.27 4.57
C ASP A 153 -13.45 10.48 3.25
N GLU A 154 -12.49 10.81 2.40
CA GLU A 154 -12.17 10.08 1.16
C GLU A 154 -11.03 9.07 1.34
N SER A 155 -10.50 8.90 2.53
CA SER A 155 -9.41 7.98 2.84
C SER A 155 -9.92 6.80 3.65
N TRP A 156 -9.42 5.61 3.36
CA TRP A 156 -9.94 4.39 3.95
C TRP A 156 -8.81 3.43 4.35
N PHE A 157 -9.05 2.73 5.47
CA PHE A 157 -8.17 1.71 6.01
C PHE A 157 -8.96 0.48 6.45
N ALA A 158 -8.33 -0.70 6.38
CA ALA A 158 -8.77 -1.88 7.13
C ALA A 158 -7.64 -2.39 8.00
N LEU A 159 -7.97 -2.90 9.17
CA LEU A 159 -7.02 -3.48 10.12
C LEU A 159 -7.50 -4.85 10.60
N GLY A 160 -6.56 -5.76 10.83
CA GLY A 160 -6.83 -7.04 11.47
C GLY A 160 -5.57 -7.64 12.09
N ALA A 161 -5.75 -8.30 13.24
CA ALA A 161 -4.66 -9.04 13.87
C ALA A 161 -4.39 -10.34 13.10
N LEU A 162 -3.11 -10.75 13.02
CA LEU A 162 -2.76 -12.06 12.49
C LEU A 162 -2.94 -13.18 13.51
N ASP A 163 -2.89 -12.84 14.80
CA ASP A 163 -3.25 -13.72 15.90
C ASP A 163 -4.64 -13.31 16.42
N PRO A 164 -5.69 -14.15 16.29
CA PRO A 164 -7.03 -13.83 16.78
C PRO A 164 -7.08 -13.43 18.26
N ALA A 165 -6.15 -13.92 19.09
CA ALA A 165 -6.05 -13.56 20.50
C ALA A 165 -5.68 -12.07 20.72
N GLN A 166 -5.22 -11.37 19.69
CA GLN A 166 -4.85 -9.95 19.74
C GLN A 166 -5.92 -9.04 19.10
N GLN A 167 -7.03 -9.59 18.64
CA GLN A 167 -8.06 -8.82 17.90
C GLN A 167 -8.61 -7.65 18.73
N ASP A 168 -8.78 -7.81 20.04
CA ASP A 168 -9.26 -6.73 20.92
C ASP A 168 -8.31 -5.51 20.97
N ARG A 169 -7.03 -5.70 20.63
CA ARG A 169 -6.03 -4.62 20.60
C ARG A 169 -6.03 -3.85 19.27
N VAL A 170 -6.60 -4.43 18.22
CA VAL A 170 -6.69 -3.78 16.90
C VAL A 170 -7.55 -2.54 16.96
N GLU A 171 -8.63 -2.53 17.76
CA GLU A 171 -9.52 -1.37 17.89
C GLU A 171 -8.78 -0.14 18.44
N ALA A 172 -7.86 -0.34 19.39
CA ALA A 172 -7.04 0.76 19.90
C ALA A 172 -6.11 1.37 18.82
N VAL A 173 -5.62 0.55 17.88
CA VAL A 173 -4.84 1.03 16.72
C VAL A 173 -5.76 1.69 15.69
N ALA A 174 -6.96 1.16 15.49
CA ALA A 174 -7.97 1.74 14.61
C ALA A 174 -8.36 3.15 15.07
N ASP A 175 -8.53 3.38 16.38
CA ASP A 175 -8.82 4.70 16.94
C ASP A 175 -7.76 5.74 16.58
N LEU A 176 -6.48 5.34 16.53
CA LEU A 176 -5.39 6.22 16.10
C LEU A 176 -5.49 6.54 14.60
N LEU A 177 -5.73 5.54 13.75
CA LEU A 177 -5.85 5.73 12.30
C LEU A 177 -7.09 6.53 11.88
N ARG A 178 -8.15 6.57 12.71
CA ARG A 178 -9.34 7.43 12.50
C ARG A 178 -9.01 8.92 12.45
N HIS A 179 -7.84 9.35 12.93
CA HIS A 179 -7.35 10.71 12.70
C HIS A 179 -7.01 10.98 11.23
N SER A 180 -6.78 9.93 10.43
CA SER A 180 -6.39 10.05 9.02
C SER A 180 -7.43 9.56 8.02
N GLY A 181 -8.51 8.92 8.46
CA GLY A 181 -9.56 8.43 7.56
C GLY A 181 -10.56 7.48 8.20
N THR A 182 -11.42 6.90 7.37
CA THR A 182 -12.35 5.85 7.78
C THR A 182 -11.59 4.55 8.03
N VAL A 183 -11.86 3.86 9.14
CA VAL A 183 -11.19 2.62 9.51
C VAL A 183 -12.20 1.52 9.77
N GLU A 184 -12.02 0.41 9.10
CA GLU A 184 -12.75 -0.84 9.32
C GLU A 184 -11.86 -1.86 10.03
N VAL A 185 -12.39 -2.55 11.05
CA VAL A 185 -11.70 -3.65 11.72
C VAL A 185 -12.27 -4.96 11.19
N THR A 186 -11.39 -5.84 10.72
CA THR A 186 -11.77 -7.14 10.15
C THR A 186 -11.14 -8.29 10.91
N GLY A 187 -11.85 -9.41 10.99
CA GLY A 187 -11.29 -10.69 11.47
C GLY A 187 -10.51 -11.45 10.39
N ASP A 188 -10.57 -11.01 9.13
CA ASP A 188 -9.90 -11.63 7.99
C ASP A 188 -9.11 -10.60 7.19
N ILE A 189 -7.97 -10.21 7.73
CA ILE A 189 -7.09 -9.23 7.08
C ILE A 189 -6.39 -9.83 5.85
N HIS A 190 -6.20 -11.15 5.79
CA HIS A 190 -5.64 -11.82 4.63
C HIS A 190 -6.53 -11.60 3.41
N SER A 191 -7.83 -11.87 3.52
CA SER A 191 -8.79 -11.64 2.44
C SER A 191 -8.90 -10.16 2.08
N ALA A 192 -8.94 -9.26 3.05
CA ALA A 192 -9.01 -7.82 2.79
C ALA A 192 -7.78 -7.31 1.98
N LYS A 193 -6.58 -7.78 2.31
CA LYS A 193 -5.35 -7.46 1.56
C LYS A 193 -5.38 -8.03 0.15
N TRP A 194 -5.89 -9.25 -0.03
CA TRP A 194 -6.07 -9.83 -1.36
C TRP A 194 -7.06 -9.04 -2.21
N MET A 195 -8.20 -8.63 -1.65
CA MET A 195 -9.15 -7.82 -2.41
C MET A 195 -8.53 -6.50 -2.89
N LYS A 196 -7.66 -5.89 -2.07
CA LYS A 196 -6.90 -4.69 -2.50
C LYS A 196 -5.83 -5.03 -3.53
N LEU A 197 -5.13 -6.17 -3.40
CA LEU A 197 -4.11 -6.59 -4.37
C LEU A 197 -4.72 -6.89 -5.74
N VAL A 198 -5.94 -7.42 -5.80
CA VAL A 198 -6.70 -7.63 -7.05
C VAL A 198 -6.81 -6.33 -7.84
N VAL A 199 -7.21 -5.25 -7.19
CA VAL A 199 -7.28 -3.94 -7.83
C VAL A 199 -5.90 -3.40 -8.18
N ASN A 200 -4.92 -3.55 -7.29
CA ASN A 200 -3.56 -3.09 -7.53
C ASN A 200 -2.92 -3.79 -8.75
N ALA A 201 -3.17 -5.08 -8.96
CA ALA A 201 -2.68 -5.81 -10.13
C ALA A 201 -3.29 -5.30 -11.44
N ALA A 202 -4.56 -4.88 -11.39
CA ALA A 202 -5.24 -4.27 -12.53
C ALA A 202 -4.67 -2.88 -12.87
N GLU A 203 -4.31 -2.07 -11.87
CA GLU A 203 -4.09 -0.63 -12.07
C GLU A 203 -2.64 -0.18 -12.02
N LEU A 204 -1.82 -0.69 -11.07
CA LEU A 204 -0.56 -0.06 -10.71
C LEU A 204 0.50 -0.15 -11.82
N ILE A 205 0.80 -1.36 -12.26
CA ILE A 205 1.83 -1.60 -13.26
C ILE A 205 1.30 -1.37 -14.68
N PRO A 206 0.10 -1.82 -15.09
CA PRO A 206 -0.41 -1.57 -16.44
C PRO A 206 -0.47 -0.07 -16.80
N SER A 207 -0.93 0.79 -15.90
CA SER A 207 -0.93 2.25 -16.14
C SER A 207 0.48 2.85 -16.18
N ALA A 208 1.39 2.34 -15.35
CA ALA A 208 2.78 2.79 -15.32
C ALA A 208 3.53 2.45 -16.63
N ILE A 209 3.31 1.27 -17.21
CA ILE A 209 3.91 0.83 -18.48
C ILE A 209 3.63 1.84 -19.61
N ILE A 210 2.43 2.38 -19.65
CA ILE A 210 2.04 3.38 -20.65
C ILE A 210 2.29 4.84 -20.20
N ASN A 211 2.91 5.03 -19.04
CA ASN A 211 3.30 6.33 -18.48
C ASN A 211 2.13 7.34 -18.41
N THR A 212 0.95 6.89 -18.01
CA THR A 212 -0.29 7.66 -18.07
C THR A 212 -1.00 7.65 -16.72
N ALA A 213 -1.73 8.72 -16.39
CA ALA A 213 -2.58 8.76 -15.20
C ALA A 213 -3.64 7.65 -15.23
N LEU A 214 -4.05 7.15 -14.06
CA LEU A 214 -4.87 5.94 -13.97
C LEU A 214 -6.17 6.01 -14.77
N ASN A 215 -6.92 7.11 -14.64
CA ASN A 215 -8.18 7.27 -15.37
C ASN A 215 -8.00 7.34 -16.89
N ASP A 216 -6.93 7.98 -17.36
CA ASP A 216 -6.61 8.05 -18.78
C ASP A 216 -6.10 6.70 -19.31
N ALA A 217 -5.36 5.96 -18.49
CA ALA A 217 -4.94 4.60 -18.82
C ALA A 217 -6.16 3.69 -19.04
N ALA A 218 -7.16 3.74 -18.15
CA ALA A 218 -8.39 2.96 -18.30
C ALA A 218 -9.24 3.36 -19.51
N ARG A 219 -9.12 4.61 -19.97
CA ARG A 219 -9.82 5.13 -21.19
C ARG A 219 -9.06 4.83 -22.48
N ALA A 220 -7.79 4.48 -22.42
CA ALA A 220 -6.99 4.18 -23.60
C ALA A 220 -7.54 2.93 -24.32
N PRO A 221 -7.60 2.94 -25.66
CA PRO A 221 -8.20 1.83 -26.42
C PRO A 221 -7.60 0.47 -26.05
N GLY A 222 -8.46 -0.49 -25.66
CA GLY A 222 -8.08 -1.86 -25.27
C GLY A 222 -7.44 -2.03 -23.91
N MET A 223 -7.07 -0.95 -23.21
CA MET A 223 -6.42 -1.03 -21.90
C MET A 223 -7.37 -1.45 -20.79
N LEU A 224 -8.65 -1.08 -20.87
CA LEU A 224 -9.64 -1.52 -19.87
C LEU A 224 -9.73 -3.05 -19.80
N ASP A 225 -9.72 -3.73 -20.95
CA ASP A 225 -9.76 -5.21 -21.01
C ASP A 225 -8.47 -5.83 -20.47
N VAL A 226 -7.31 -5.24 -20.79
CA VAL A 226 -6.00 -5.65 -20.19
C VAL A 226 -6.05 -5.54 -18.68
N MET A 227 -6.50 -4.41 -18.15
CA MET A 227 -6.54 -4.14 -16.71
C MET A 227 -7.53 -5.08 -16.00
N ARG A 228 -8.72 -5.28 -16.56
CA ARG A 228 -9.71 -6.24 -16.03
C ARG A 228 -9.17 -7.67 -16.02
N THR A 229 -8.56 -8.11 -17.11
CA THR A 229 -7.98 -9.46 -17.21
C THR A 229 -6.89 -9.67 -16.16
N ALA A 230 -6.00 -8.69 -15.96
CA ALA A 230 -5.02 -8.77 -14.89
C ALA A 230 -5.68 -8.89 -13.50
N GLY A 231 -6.78 -8.15 -13.27
CA GLY A 231 -7.59 -8.26 -12.05
C GLY A 231 -8.29 -9.61 -11.90
N TYR A 232 -8.82 -10.19 -12.97
CA TYR A 232 -9.45 -11.53 -12.94
C TYR A 232 -8.44 -12.63 -12.59
N GLU A 233 -7.26 -12.61 -13.19
CA GLU A 233 -6.18 -13.53 -12.82
C GLU A 233 -5.74 -13.33 -11.36
N ALA A 234 -5.66 -12.09 -10.89
CA ALA A 234 -5.34 -11.79 -9.49
C ALA A 234 -6.43 -12.30 -8.52
N MET A 235 -7.69 -12.20 -8.90
CA MET A 235 -8.79 -12.80 -8.12
C MET A 235 -8.68 -14.34 -8.08
N GLN A 236 -8.31 -14.96 -9.18
CA GLN A 236 -8.08 -16.40 -9.21
C GLN A 236 -6.91 -16.80 -8.30
N ALA A 237 -5.85 -16.00 -8.25
CA ALA A 237 -4.72 -16.21 -7.33
C ALA A 237 -5.16 -16.03 -5.87
N ALA A 238 -5.97 -15.00 -5.58
CA ALA A 238 -6.51 -14.75 -4.24
C ALA A 238 -7.30 -15.95 -3.71
N LEU A 239 -8.24 -16.45 -4.51
CA LEU A 239 -9.05 -17.64 -4.15
C LEU A 239 -8.19 -18.89 -4.00
N ALA A 240 -7.15 -19.02 -4.81
CA ALA A 240 -6.20 -20.12 -4.74
C ALA A 240 -5.32 -20.08 -3.50
N ASP A 241 -5.04 -18.88 -2.96
CA ASP A 241 -4.30 -18.64 -1.71
C ASP A 241 -5.22 -18.64 -0.47
N GLY A 242 -6.49 -19.06 -0.64
CA GLY A 242 -7.44 -19.23 0.45
C GLY A 242 -8.18 -17.96 0.87
N ALA A 243 -8.07 -16.87 0.13
CA ALA A 243 -8.85 -15.66 0.40
C ALA A 243 -10.33 -15.86 0.08
N THR A 244 -11.18 -15.14 0.79
CA THR A 244 -12.61 -15.03 0.53
C THR A 244 -12.97 -13.67 -0.05
N ILE A 245 -13.94 -13.61 -0.95
CA ILE A 245 -14.42 -12.35 -1.50
C ILE A 245 -15.16 -11.59 -0.40
N MET A 246 -14.69 -10.38 -0.11
CA MET A 246 -15.28 -9.51 0.90
C MET A 246 -15.31 -8.05 0.43
N PRO A 247 -16.25 -7.23 0.91
CA PRO A 247 -16.28 -5.81 0.58
C PRO A 247 -15.10 -5.12 1.25
N ILE A 248 -14.49 -4.16 0.54
CA ILE A 248 -13.47 -3.23 1.05
C ILE A 248 -13.76 -1.82 0.54
N ILE A 249 -13.03 -0.79 1.02
CA ILE A 249 -13.13 0.61 0.56
C ILE A 249 -14.57 1.16 0.54
N GLY A 250 -15.37 0.79 1.56
CA GLY A 250 -16.76 1.24 1.66
C GLY A 250 -17.68 0.69 0.56
N MET A 251 -17.36 -0.48 -0.03
CA MET A 251 -18.29 -1.20 -0.90
C MET A 251 -19.49 -1.72 -0.11
N PRO A 252 -20.67 -1.80 -0.74
CA PRO A 252 -21.78 -2.52 -0.13
C PRO A 252 -21.43 -4.00 0.05
N PRO A 253 -22.12 -4.74 0.95
CA PRO A 253 -21.94 -6.17 1.10
C PRO A 253 -22.05 -6.87 -0.27
N VAL A 254 -21.08 -7.74 -0.57
CA VAL A 254 -21.05 -8.46 -1.84
C VAL A 254 -22.18 -9.49 -1.85
N MET A 255 -23.15 -9.28 -2.72
CA MET A 255 -24.32 -10.16 -2.87
C MET A 255 -24.08 -11.32 -3.86
N SER A 256 -22.92 -11.36 -4.51
CA SER A 256 -22.62 -12.28 -5.61
C SER A 256 -21.35 -13.09 -5.32
N ASN A 257 -21.43 -14.40 -5.56
CA ASN A 257 -20.25 -15.29 -5.63
C ASN A 257 -19.59 -15.26 -7.02
N ASP A 258 -19.82 -14.21 -7.79
CA ASP A 258 -19.22 -13.99 -9.10
C ASP A 258 -17.91 -13.20 -8.96
N PRO A 259 -16.75 -13.87 -9.03
CA PRO A 259 -15.46 -13.24 -8.83
C PRO A 259 -15.14 -12.14 -9.86
N GLU A 260 -15.51 -12.32 -11.13
CA GLU A 260 -15.24 -11.35 -12.18
C GLU A 260 -16.08 -10.07 -11.97
N ARG A 261 -17.35 -10.25 -11.64
CA ARG A 261 -18.21 -9.11 -11.30
C ARG A 261 -17.69 -8.32 -10.11
N TYR A 262 -17.12 -8.98 -9.11
CA TYR A 262 -16.50 -8.28 -7.99
C TYR A 262 -15.33 -7.43 -8.46
N VAL A 263 -14.46 -7.98 -9.32
CA VAL A 263 -13.31 -7.23 -9.89
C VAL A 263 -13.77 -5.99 -10.63
N ASP A 264 -14.80 -6.11 -11.47
CA ASP A 264 -15.38 -4.97 -12.19
C ASP A 264 -15.90 -3.89 -11.23
N GLN A 265 -16.64 -4.29 -10.20
CA GLN A 265 -17.23 -3.37 -9.23
C GLN A 265 -16.17 -2.62 -8.41
N ILE A 266 -15.15 -3.33 -7.91
CA ILE A 266 -14.11 -2.70 -7.10
C ILE A 266 -13.22 -1.78 -7.96
N PHE A 267 -12.90 -2.20 -9.18
CA PHE A 267 -12.11 -1.38 -10.10
C PHE A 267 -12.85 -0.11 -10.50
N GLU A 268 -14.14 -0.21 -10.84
CA GLU A 268 -15.00 0.94 -11.11
C GLU A 268 -15.08 1.87 -9.89
N LYS A 269 -15.22 1.32 -8.68
CA LYS A 269 -15.23 2.10 -7.43
C LYS A 269 -13.94 2.92 -7.26
N VAL A 270 -12.78 2.33 -7.52
CA VAL A 270 -11.49 3.06 -7.43
C VAL A 270 -11.42 4.17 -8.45
N LEU A 271 -11.75 3.91 -9.72
CA LEU A 271 -11.72 4.91 -10.77
C LEU A 271 -12.65 6.10 -10.50
N GLN A 272 -13.81 5.85 -9.89
CA GLN A 272 -14.81 6.90 -9.62
C GLN A 272 -14.59 7.68 -8.34
N THR A 273 -14.04 7.02 -7.30
CA THR A 273 -14.01 7.61 -5.93
C THR A 273 -12.62 8.03 -5.51
N PHE A 274 -11.59 7.22 -5.80
CA PHE A 274 -10.25 7.40 -5.25
C PHE A 274 -9.25 7.97 -6.25
N SER A 275 -9.53 7.89 -7.56
CA SER A 275 -8.68 8.42 -8.60
C SER A 275 -9.16 9.80 -9.06
N ARG A 276 -8.24 10.75 -9.15
CA ARG A 276 -8.44 12.07 -9.78
C ARG A 276 -7.87 12.04 -11.21
N GLU A 277 -8.14 13.08 -12.01
CA GLU A 277 -7.66 13.15 -13.41
C GLU A 277 -6.13 13.05 -13.51
N ASP A 278 -5.40 13.57 -12.53
CA ASP A 278 -3.93 13.59 -12.47
C ASP A 278 -3.33 12.53 -11.55
N THR A 279 -4.12 11.59 -11.03
CA THR A 279 -3.64 10.57 -10.11
C THR A 279 -2.66 9.62 -10.80
N LEU A 280 -1.39 9.70 -10.40
CA LEU A 280 -0.36 8.77 -10.81
C LEU A 280 -0.30 7.62 -9.83
N THR A 281 -0.32 6.39 -10.35
CA THR A 281 -0.12 5.20 -9.52
C THR A 281 1.26 5.22 -8.84
N CYS A 282 1.39 4.53 -7.71
CA CYS A 282 2.65 4.51 -6.96
C CYS A 282 3.80 3.93 -7.81
N SER A 283 3.54 2.97 -8.69
CA SER A 283 4.53 2.40 -9.59
C SER A 283 5.05 3.43 -10.61
N LEU A 284 4.16 4.23 -11.19
CA LEU A 284 4.57 5.30 -12.11
C LEU A 284 5.37 6.39 -11.37
N GLN A 285 4.97 6.73 -10.14
CA GLN A 285 5.72 7.66 -9.31
C GLN A 285 7.13 7.14 -9.00
N ASP A 286 7.28 5.84 -8.72
CA ASP A 286 8.58 5.21 -8.46
C ASP A 286 9.48 5.30 -9.69
N TRP A 287 9.00 4.92 -10.86
CA TRP A 287 9.78 5.02 -12.09
C TRP A 287 10.18 6.46 -12.45
N ARG A 288 9.28 7.43 -12.28
CA ARG A 288 9.62 8.87 -12.47
C ARG A 288 10.68 9.38 -11.49
N LYS A 289 10.85 8.73 -10.33
CA LYS A 289 11.89 9.00 -9.35
C LYS A 289 13.14 8.16 -9.52
N GLY A 290 13.21 7.31 -10.56
CA GLY A 290 14.31 6.37 -10.78
C GLY A 290 14.38 5.24 -9.74
N ARG A 291 13.25 4.90 -9.13
CA ARG A 291 13.11 3.80 -8.16
C ARG A 291 12.44 2.61 -8.83
N ARG A 292 12.72 1.40 -8.33
CA ARG A 292 11.99 0.20 -8.74
C ARG A 292 10.56 0.21 -8.18
N ALA A 293 9.62 -0.34 -8.94
CA ALA A 293 8.25 -0.57 -8.51
C ALA A 293 8.09 -1.94 -7.81
N GLU A 294 6.92 -2.18 -7.23
CA GLU A 294 6.58 -3.43 -6.50
C GLU A 294 6.11 -4.54 -7.47
N ILE A 295 6.84 -4.74 -8.58
CA ILE A 295 6.45 -5.67 -9.67
C ILE A 295 6.28 -7.10 -9.14
N ALA A 296 7.26 -7.59 -8.38
CA ALA A 296 7.26 -8.95 -7.84
C ALA A 296 6.17 -9.13 -6.78
N ASP A 297 5.90 -8.09 -5.98
CA ASP A 297 4.99 -8.14 -4.84
C ASP A 297 3.51 -7.95 -5.21
N VAL A 298 3.23 -7.54 -6.47
CA VAL A 298 1.87 -7.36 -7.00
C VAL A 298 1.62 -8.33 -8.15
N ASN A 299 1.91 -7.96 -9.39
CA ASN A 299 1.63 -8.83 -10.55
C ASN A 299 2.49 -10.11 -10.57
N GLY A 300 3.73 -10.04 -10.08
CA GLY A 300 4.61 -11.21 -9.93
C GLY A 300 4.06 -12.24 -8.95
N LEU A 301 3.51 -11.81 -7.83
CA LEU A 301 2.89 -12.69 -6.84
C LEU A 301 1.70 -13.48 -7.44
N VAL A 302 0.88 -12.81 -8.26
CA VAL A 302 -0.23 -13.48 -8.98
C VAL A 302 0.29 -14.61 -9.86
N VAL A 303 1.34 -14.35 -10.64
CA VAL A 303 1.97 -15.34 -11.51
C VAL A 303 2.52 -16.52 -10.70
N ASP A 304 3.21 -16.25 -9.60
CA ASP A 304 3.86 -17.29 -8.80
C ASP A 304 2.85 -18.20 -8.11
N ILE A 305 1.76 -17.65 -7.56
CA ILE A 305 0.70 -18.42 -6.89
C ILE A 305 -0.01 -19.33 -7.90
N LEU A 306 -0.44 -18.80 -9.04
CA LEU A 306 -1.13 -19.63 -10.04
C LEU A 306 -0.21 -20.70 -10.62
N ARG A 307 1.05 -20.37 -10.89
CA ARG A 307 2.06 -21.32 -11.33
C ARG A 307 2.29 -22.46 -10.33
N ALA A 308 2.34 -22.17 -9.04
CA ALA A 308 2.48 -23.18 -7.99
C ALA A 308 1.33 -24.18 -7.99
N GLN A 309 0.17 -23.82 -8.56
CA GLN A 309 -1.00 -24.66 -8.73
C GLN A 309 -1.15 -25.28 -10.13
N GLY A 310 -0.11 -25.17 -10.97
CA GLY A 310 -0.12 -25.68 -12.34
C GLY A 310 -1.03 -24.88 -13.28
N ARG A 311 -1.35 -23.62 -12.93
CA ARG A 311 -2.16 -22.69 -13.73
C ARG A 311 -1.28 -21.56 -14.28
N ASP A 312 -1.75 -20.88 -15.31
CA ASP A 312 -1.07 -19.71 -15.90
C ASP A 312 -1.83 -18.40 -15.57
N ALA A 313 -1.09 -17.29 -15.58
CA ALA A 313 -1.56 -15.93 -15.50
C ALA A 313 -0.98 -15.11 -16.66
N PRO A 314 -1.43 -15.35 -17.90
CA PRO A 314 -0.78 -14.82 -19.09
C PRO A 314 -0.71 -13.29 -19.13
N MET A 315 -1.75 -12.60 -18.66
CA MET A 315 -1.76 -11.14 -18.64
C MET A 315 -0.80 -10.59 -17.57
N ASN A 316 -0.87 -11.07 -16.33
CA ASN A 316 0.04 -10.63 -15.27
C ASN A 316 1.50 -10.96 -15.62
N ARG A 317 1.77 -12.13 -16.20
CA ARG A 317 3.10 -12.51 -16.68
C ARG A 317 3.61 -11.53 -17.74
N ARG A 318 2.76 -11.14 -18.71
CA ARG A 318 3.13 -10.17 -19.74
C ARG A 318 3.40 -8.78 -19.17
N VAL A 319 2.58 -8.34 -18.22
CA VAL A 319 2.78 -7.09 -17.46
C VAL A 319 4.13 -7.10 -16.75
N VAL A 320 4.46 -8.20 -16.05
CA VAL A 320 5.75 -8.37 -15.36
C VAL A 320 6.93 -8.32 -16.34
N GLU A 321 6.87 -9.03 -17.47
CA GLU A 321 7.92 -9.04 -18.50
C GLU A 321 8.22 -7.62 -19.01
N ILE A 322 7.18 -6.87 -19.40
CA ILE A 322 7.32 -5.50 -19.91
C ILE A 322 7.87 -4.58 -18.81
N ALA A 323 7.35 -4.70 -17.60
CA ALA A 323 7.78 -3.86 -16.47
C ALA A 323 9.26 -4.08 -16.13
N LEU A 324 9.73 -5.33 -16.13
CA LEU A 324 11.14 -5.67 -15.91
C LEU A 324 12.05 -5.16 -17.06
N ASP A 325 11.56 -5.14 -18.30
CA ASP A 325 12.28 -4.55 -19.43
C ASP A 325 12.42 -3.02 -19.26
N ILE A 326 11.40 -2.36 -18.73
CA ILE A 326 11.44 -0.93 -18.42
C ILE A 326 12.46 -0.65 -17.30
N GLU A 327 12.42 -1.40 -16.20
CA GLU A 327 13.38 -1.22 -15.10
C GLU A 327 14.82 -1.53 -15.49
N ALA A 328 15.01 -2.47 -16.41
CA ALA A 328 16.33 -2.78 -16.96
C ALA A 328 16.82 -1.79 -18.04
N GLY A 329 16.01 -0.78 -18.37
CA GLY A 329 16.33 0.21 -19.41
C GLY A 329 16.31 -0.34 -20.85
N ARG A 330 15.72 -1.54 -21.07
CA ARG A 330 15.56 -2.12 -22.41
C ARG A 330 14.35 -1.54 -23.15
N LEU A 331 13.39 -1.01 -22.42
CA LEU A 331 12.17 -0.39 -22.94
C LEU A 331 11.92 0.92 -22.16
N ALA A 332 11.38 1.92 -22.84
CA ALA A 332 10.89 3.13 -22.17
C ALA A 332 9.40 2.98 -21.80
N ALA A 333 8.98 3.55 -20.67
CA ALA A 333 7.55 3.64 -20.33
C ALA A 333 6.89 4.72 -21.20
N VAL A 334 6.10 4.31 -22.19
CA VAL A 334 5.45 5.20 -23.18
C VAL A 334 4.06 4.66 -23.55
N PRO A 335 3.12 5.52 -24.03
CA PRO A 335 1.78 5.09 -24.39
C PRO A 335 1.69 3.96 -25.42
N ASP A 336 2.64 3.88 -26.35
CA ASP A 336 2.69 2.85 -27.38
C ASP A 336 2.85 1.42 -26.84
N ASN A 337 3.32 1.27 -25.60
CA ASN A 337 3.42 -0.02 -24.93
C ASN A 337 2.07 -0.68 -24.67
N ALA A 338 0.95 0.04 -24.77
CA ALA A 338 -0.38 -0.54 -24.74
C ALA A 338 -0.52 -1.68 -25.74
N ALA A 339 0.03 -1.51 -26.96
CA ALA A 339 -0.01 -2.54 -28.00
C ALA A 339 0.66 -3.86 -27.59
N LEU A 340 1.70 -3.80 -26.76
CA LEU A 340 2.42 -5.00 -26.26
C LEU A 340 1.57 -5.83 -25.28
N MET A 341 0.73 -5.16 -24.47
CA MET A 341 -0.20 -5.81 -23.54
C MET A 341 -1.43 -6.34 -24.28
N ILE A 342 -2.01 -5.52 -25.19
CA ILE A 342 -3.20 -5.89 -25.97
C ILE A 342 -2.92 -7.10 -26.89
N ALA A 343 -1.72 -7.19 -27.49
CA ALA A 343 -1.35 -8.34 -28.29
C ALA A 343 -1.38 -9.65 -27.47
N ALA A 344 -0.94 -9.61 -26.23
CA ALA A 344 -1.01 -10.77 -25.32
C ALA A 344 -2.45 -11.14 -24.95
N PHE A 345 -3.33 -10.16 -24.78
CA PHE A 345 -4.76 -10.38 -24.55
C PHE A 345 -5.41 -11.15 -25.70
N ASN A 346 -5.17 -10.72 -26.95
CA ASN A 346 -5.74 -11.34 -28.13
C ASN A 346 -5.26 -12.80 -28.31
N THR A 347 -3.99 -13.08 -28.01
CA THR A 347 -3.44 -14.44 -28.08
C THR A 347 -4.03 -15.37 -27.03
N ALA A 348 -4.32 -14.86 -25.81
CA ALA A 348 -4.93 -15.65 -24.75
C ALA A 348 -6.43 -15.95 -24.99
N ALA A 349 -7.11 -15.12 -25.77
CA ALA A 349 -8.53 -15.31 -26.13
C ALA A 349 -8.76 -16.34 -27.25
N GLU A 350 -7.67 -16.73 -27.98
CA GLU A 350 -7.73 -17.72 -29.08
C GLU A 350 -7.42 -19.15 -28.63
N VAL A 351 -7.06 -19.37 -27.36
CA VAL A 351 -6.73 -20.68 -26.75
C VAL A 351 -7.81 -21.10 -25.75
#